data_c9e0245c8401aabf9293ea5e987ce32d
#
_entry.id   c9e0245c8401aabf9293ea5e987ce32d
#
_cell.length_a   1.000
_cell.length_b   1.000
_cell.length_c   1.000
_cell.angle_alpha   90.00
_cell.angle_beta   90.00
_cell.angle_gamma   90.00
#
_symmetry.space_group_name_H-M   'P 1'
#
loop_
_entity.id
_entity.type
_entity.pdbx_description
1 polymer ?
#
loop_
_entity_poly.entity_id
_entity_poly.type
_entity_poly.pdbx_seq_one_letter_code
_entity_poly.pdbx_strand_id
1 'polypeptide(L)'
;GVPAVMRELIKEKKLHTSLLTVSGKTLGQNLKIKINIDTDVIKSFDSPIIKNAGFIVMRSNFFNSAVMKTSVISEEFRERYLSDSKKPNVFVSKAVVFEGPEDYHRRINSKKLKIDENSILIIRGCGPVGYPGSAEVVNMQPPDRLLKKGINALPTLGDGRQSGTSESPSILNVSPESAIGG
;
A
#
# COMPACT_ATOMS: atom_id res chain seq x y z
N GLY A 1 -3.21 8.49 -21.22
CA GLY A 1 -2.60 7.84 -20.09
C GLY A 1 -1.25 8.40 -19.70
N VAL A 2 -0.25 7.53 -19.58
CA VAL A 2 1.05 7.85 -18.96
C VAL A 2 1.73 9.12 -19.50
N PRO A 3 1.84 9.36 -20.82
CA PRO A 3 2.47 10.59 -21.32
C PRO A 3 1.75 11.88 -20.89
N ALA A 4 0.44 11.85 -20.71
CA ALA A 4 -0.32 13.00 -20.23
C ALA A 4 -0.04 13.30 -18.76
N VAL A 5 0.00 12.27 -17.91
CA VAL A 5 0.42 12.40 -16.50
C VAL A 5 1.84 12.96 -16.41
N MET A 6 2.77 12.41 -17.19
CA MET A 6 4.16 12.90 -17.19
C MET A 6 4.27 14.36 -17.60
N ARG A 7 3.41 14.84 -18.50
CA ARG A 7 3.39 16.27 -18.87
C ARG A 7 2.94 17.16 -17.72
N GLU A 8 1.93 16.76 -16.96
CA GLU A 8 1.52 17.49 -15.77
C GLU A 8 2.65 17.57 -14.76
N LEU A 9 3.37 16.47 -14.53
CA LEU A 9 4.54 16.44 -13.66
C LEU A 9 5.72 17.28 -14.16
N ILE A 10 5.88 17.41 -15.50
CA ILE A 10 6.92 18.29 -16.08
C ILE A 10 6.61 19.77 -15.84
N LYS A 11 5.34 20.18 -15.98
CA LYS A 11 4.93 21.57 -15.68
C LYS A 11 5.37 21.97 -14.27
N GLU A 12 5.25 21.06 -13.33
CA GLU A 12 5.63 21.23 -11.93
C GLU A 12 7.10 20.91 -11.61
N LYS A 13 7.94 20.72 -12.63
CA LYS A 13 9.36 20.40 -12.48
C LYS A 13 9.63 19.17 -11.60
N LYS A 14 8.70 18.19 -11.61
CA LYS A 14 8.79 16.94 -10.83
C LYS A 14 9.48 15.81 -11.59
N LEU A 15 9.89 16.01 -12.84
CA LEU A 15 10.57 15.02 -13.67
C LEU A 15 11.87 15.57 -14.25
N HIS A 16 12.90 14.74 -14.29
CA HIS A 16 14.17 15.03 -14.92
C HIS A 16 14.09 14.79 -16.43
N THR A 17 13.74 15.83 -17.18
CA THR A 17 13.47 15.74 -18.63
C THR A 17 14.72 15.49 -19.49
N SER A 18 15.92 15.72 -18.94
CA SER A 18 17.21 15.50 -19.61
C SER A 18 17.69 14.05 -19.61
N LEU A 19 17.06 13.16 -18.79
CA LEU A 19 17.48 11.77 -18.70
C LEU A 19 17.25 11.02 -20.00
N LEU A 20 18.27 10.24 -20.41
CA LEU A 20 18.22 9.40 -21.59
C LEU A 20 17.26 8.22 -21.36
N THR A 21 16.50 7.88 -22.37
CA THR A 21 15.58 6.74 -22.37
C THR A 21 16.05 5.64 -23.33
N VAL A 22 15.41 4.47 -23.28
CA VAL A 22 15.70 3.33 -24.15
C VAL A 22 15.55 3.63 -25.66
N SER A 23 14.83 4.71 -26.01
CA SER A 23 14.67 5.16 -27.40
C SER A 23 15.88 5.93 -27.95
N GLY A 24 16.94 6.13 -27.15
CA GLY A 24 18.07 7.00 -27.52
C GLY A 24 17.77 8.48 -27.47
N LYS A 25 16.57 8.88 -27.04
CA LYS A 25 16.14 10.28 -26.87
C LYS A 25 15.96 10.57 -25.39
N THR A 26 16.02 11.86 -25.03
CA THR A 26 15.70 12.25 -23.65
C THR A 26 14.21 12.12 -23.36
N LEU A 27 13.85 12.02 -22.09
CA LEU A 27 12.45 11.99 -21.65
C LEU A 27 11.68 13.20 -22.17
N GLY A 28 12.26 14.40 -22.09
CA GLY A 28 11.64 15.60 -22.61
C GLY A 28 11.43 15.57 -24.12
N GLN A 29 12.37 15.02 -24.90
CA GLN A 29 12.20 14.84 -26.34
C GLN A 29 11.06 13.87 -26.69
N ASN A 30 10.96 12.76 -25.98
CA ASN A 30 9.88 11.77 -26.18
C ASN A 30 8.48 12.34 -25.88
N LEU A 31 8.40 13.30 -24.95
CA LEU A 31 7.13 13.88 -24.53
C LEU A 31 6.71 15.13 -25.32
N LYS A 32 7.46 15.53 -26.38
CA LYS A 32 7.08 16.61 -27.31
C LYS A 32 5.93 16.24 -28.26
N ILE A 33 5.46 15.00 -28.25
CA ILE A 33 4.33 14.55 -29.08
C ILE A 33 3.05 15.30 -28.70
N LYS A 34 2.16 15.55 -29.68
CA LYS A 34 0.85 16.13 -29.42
C LYS A 34 -0.01 15.10 -28.65
N ILE A 35 -0.52 15.48 -27.50
CA ILE A 35 -1.36 14.63 -26.65
C ILE A 35 -2.62 15.44 -26.32
N ASN A 36 -3.78 14.85 -26.59
CA ASN A 36 -5.03 15.34 -26.03
C ASN A 36 -5.14 14.82 -24.60
N ILE A 37 -5.27 15.74 -23.66
CA ILE A 37 -5.43 15.41 -22.24
C ILE A 37 -6.91 15.54 -21.92
N ASP A 38 -7.52 14.42 -21.53
CA ASP A 38 -8.84 14.42 -20.93
C ASP A 38 -8.68 14.84 -19.46
N THR A 39 -9.14 16.05 -19.15
CA THR A 39 -9.01 16.64 -17.81
C THR A 39 -9.97 16.03 -16.78
N ASP A 40 -10.97 15.27 -17.23
CA ASP A 40 -11.83 14.52 -16.32
C ASP A 40 -11.15 13.25 -15.80
N VAL A 41 -10.24 12.68 -16.60
CA VAL A 41 -9.47 11.49 -16.25
C VAL A 41 -8.14 11.85 -15.60
N ILE A 42 -7.42 12.85 -16.17
CA ILE A 42 -6.11 13.27 -15.68
C ILE A 42 -6.23 14.71 -15.18
N LYS A 43 -6.38 14.84 -13.88
CA LYS A 43 -6.50 16.13 -13.21
C LYS A 43 -5.18 16.89 -13.24
N SER A 44 -5.26 18.22 -13.18
CA SER A 44 -4.09 19.07 -13.00
C SER A 44 -3.46 18.83 -11.61
N PHE A 45 -2.19 19.17 -11.48
CA PHE A 45 -1.48 19.04 -10.21
C PHE A 45 -2.13 19.86 -9.08
N ASP A 46 -2.69 21.03 -9.40
CA ASP A 46 -3.34 21.92 -8.43
C ASP A 46 -4.72 21.43 -7.99
N SER A 47 -5.33 20.51 -8.75
CA SER A 47 -6.64 19.97 -8.46
C SER A 47 -6.64 18.43 -8.52
N PRO A 48 -5.87 17.75 -7.66
CA PRO A 48 -5.77 16.29 -7.67
C PRO A 48 -7.05 15.64 -7.16
N ILE A 49 -7.31 14.41 -7.58
CA ILE A 49 -8.43 13.59 -7.07
C ILE A 49 -8.27 13.35 -5.58
N ILE A 50 -7.05 13.04 -5.12
CA ILE A 50 -6.72 12.84 -3.71
C ILE A 50 -5.46 13.64 -3.39
N LYS A 51 -5.53 14.49 -2.37
CA LYS A 51 -4.38 15.23 -1.84
C LYS A 51 -3.51 14.32 -0.96
N ASN A 52 -2.21 14.59 -0.94
CA ASN A 52 -1.24 13.83 -0.12
C ASN A 52 -1.28 12.31 -0.35
N ALA A 53 -1.70 11.89 -1.54
CA ALA A 53 -1.69 10.51 -1.97
C ALA A 53 -0.29 10.10 -2.43
N GLY A 54 0.14 8.88 -2.11
CA GLY A 54 1.44 8.38 -2.54
C GLY A 54 1.91 7.19 -1.74
N PHE A 55 3.20 6.92 -1.85
CA PHE A 55 3.89 5.91 -1.07
C PHE A 55 4.75 6.59 0.00
N ILE A 56 4.77 6.01 1.18
CA ILE A 56 5.74 6.36 2.22
C ILE A 56 6.64 5.17 2.50
N VAL A 57 7.91 5.45 2.77
CA VAL A 57 8.86 4.46 3.30
C VAL A 57 8.82 4.56 4.81
N MET A 58 8.58 3.44 5.46
CA MET A 58 8.49 3.33 6.91
C MET A 58 9.74 2.66 7.45
N ARG A 59 10.11 3.03 8.67
CA ARG A 59 11.15 2.38 9.46
C ARG A 59 10.64 2.16 10.88
N SER A 60 11.07 1.11 11.53
CA SER A 60 10.66 0.80 12.89
C SER A 60 11.77 0.17 13.70
N ASN A 61 11.47 -0.17 14.93
CA ASN A 61 12.39 -0.90 15.82
C ASN A 61 12.41 -2.42 15.55
N PHE A 62 11.56 -2.93 14.64
CA PHE A 62 11.53 -4.35 14.30
C PHE A 62 11.63 -4.64 12.78
N PHE A 63 11.77 -3.60 11.94
CA PHE A 63 12.14 -3.73 10.52
C PHE A 63 12.95 -2.53 10.05
N ASN A 64 13.83 -2.74 9.07
CA ASN A 64 14.67 -1.67 8.52
C ASN A 64 13.92 -0.76 7.57
N SER A 65 13.05 -1.34 6.75
CA SER A 65 12.22 -0.58 5.81
C SER A 65 10.97 -1.36 5.43
N ALA A 66 9.93 -0.62 5.11
CA ALA A 66 8.70 -1.11 4.53
C ALA A 66 8.06 0.00 3.70
N VAL A 67 7.09 -0.34 2.88
CA VAL A 67 6.36 0.62 2.05
C VAL A 67 4.88 0.59 2.42
N MET A 68 4.27 1.76 2.53
CA MET A 68 2.82 1.91 2.67
C MET A 68 2.28 2.89 1.64
N LYS A 69 1.16 2.53 1.00
CA LYS A 69 0.42 3.41 0.12
C LYS A 69 -0.61 4.19 0.91
N THR A 70 -0.46 5.50 1.03
CA THR A 70 -1.32 6.33 1.88
C THR A 70 -2.69 6.62 1.28
N SER A 71 -2.82 6.57 -0.06
CA SER A 71 -4.08 6.82 -0.76
C SER A 71 -5.16 5.75 -0.54
N VAL A 72 -4.80 4.58 0.00
CA VAL A 72 -5.75 3.50 0.30
C VAL A 72 -6.30 3.54 1.72
N ILE A 73 -5.88 4.50 2.55
CA ILE A 73 -6.44 4.70 3.89
C ILE A 73 -7.75 5.48 3.73
N SER A 74 -8.87 4.82 3.97
CA SER A 74 -10.20 5.42 3.85
C SER A 74 -10.42 6.54 4.88
N GLU A 75 -11.32 7.48 4.58
CA GLU A 75 -11.70 8.53 5.53
C GLU A 75 -12.33 7.91 6.79
N GLU A 76 -13.18 6.89 6.65
CA GLU A 76 -13.78 6.17 7.79
C GLU A 76 -12.70 5.60 8.72
N PHE A 77 -11.63 5.01 8.16
CA PHE A 77 -10.51 4.52 8.96
C PHE A 77 -9.78 5.67 9.68
N ARG A 78 -9.57 6.79 8.99
CA ARG A 78 -8.93 7.97 9.58
C ARG A 78 -9.73 8.54 10.73
N GLU A 79 -11.02 8.72 10.54
CA GLU A 79 -11.93 9.24 11.57
C GLU A 79 -11.99 8.31 12.78
N ARG A 80 -12.10 7.01 12.52
CA ARG A 80 -12.28 6.01 13.59
C ARG A 80 -11.02 5.77 14.42
N TYR A 81 -9.87 5.70 13.79
CA TYR A 81 -8.65 5.19 14.42
C TYR A 81 -7.48 6.17 14.48
N LEU A 82 -7.48 7.22 13.69
CA LEU A 82 -6.35 8.15 13.56
C LEU A 82 -6.66 9.57 14.01
N SER A 83 -7.86 9.84 14.51
CA SER A 83 -8.35 11.18 14.87
C SER A 83 -8.13 11.57 16.35
N ASP A 84 -7.51 10.72 17.16
CA ASP A 84 -7.20 11.05 18.56
C ASP A 84 -6.28 12.28 18.63
N SER A 85 -6.79 13.39 19.17
CA SER A 85 -6.06 14.65 19.28
C SER A 85 -4.79 14.55 20.13
N LYS A 86 -4.75 13.60 21.08
CA LYS A 86 -3.58 13.36 21.94
C LYS A 86 -2.53 12.49 21.26
N LYS A 87 -2.93 11.66 20.32
CA LYS A 87 -2.05 10.73 19.59
C LYS A 87 -2.46 10.68 18.11
N PRO A 88 -2.34 11.78 17.37
CA PRO A 88 -2.76 11.82 15.97
C PRO A 88 -1.96 10.84 15.13
N ASN A 89 -2.65 10.18 14.21
CA ASN A 89 -2.05 9.18 13.30
C ASN A 89 -1.42 7.96 13.98
N VAL A 90 -1.81 7.64 15.21
CA VAL A 90 -1.36 6.44 15.92
C VAL A 90 -2.48 5.43 15.99
N PHE A 91 -2.23 4.24 15.45
CA PHE A 91 -3.12 3.08 15.57
C PHE A 91 -2.48 2.04 16.48
N VAL A 92 -3.16 1.70 17.56
CA VAL A 92 -2.74 0.65 18.49
C VAL A 92 -3.64 -0.54 18.30
N SER A 93 -3.07 -1.70 18.01
CA SER A 93 -3.82 -2.87 17.62
C SER A 93 -3.23 -4.17 18.17
N LYS A 94 -4.05 -5.22 18.13
CA LYS A 94 -3.65 -6.59 18.43
C LYS A 94 -3.11 -7.24 17.17
N ALA A 95 -1.86 -7.69 17.21
CA ALA A 95 -1.24 -8.42 16.11
C ALA A 95 -1.74 -9.87 16.04
N VAL A 96 -2.14 -10.30 14.85
CA VAL A 96 -2.47 -11.70 14.54
C VAL A 96 -1.57 -12.15 13.40
N VAL A 97 -0.67 -13.09 13.67
CA VAL A 97 0.39 -13.51 12.77
C VAL A 97 0.04 -14.82 12.06
N PHE A 98 0.31 -14.86 10.76
CA PHE A 98 0.16 -16.01 9.88
C PHE A 98 1.50 -16.38 9.24
N GLU A 99 1.76 -17.68 9.16
CA GLU A 99 2.93 -18.29 8.55
C GLU A 99 2.67 -18.58 7.06
N GLY A 100 2.62 -17.56 6.25
CA GLY A 100 2.35 -17.69 4.82
C GLY A 100 0.85 -17.77 4.48
N PRO A 101 0.54 -17.80 3.16
CA PRO A 101 -0.83 -17.75 2.64
C PRO A 101 -1.68 -18.95 3.05
N GLU A 102 -1.10 -20.13 3.09
CA GLU A 102 -1.80 -21.38 3.43
C GLU A 102 -2.25 -21.37 4.89
N ASP A 103 -1.43 -20.85 5.80
CA ASP A 103 -1.78 -20.70 7.20
C ASP A 103 -2.86 -19.63 7.39
N TYR A 104 -2.78 -18.53 6.66
CA TYR A 104 -3.83 -17.51 6.65
C TYR A 104 -5.17 -18.11 6.23
N HIS A 105 -5.25 -18.76 5.08
CA HIS A 105 -6.49 -19.33 4.57
C HIS A 105 -7.09 -20.37 5.52
N ARG A 106 -6.25 -21.21 6.14
CA ARG A 106 -6.68 -22.23 7.10
C ARG A 106 -7.25 -21.63 8.38
N ARG A 107 -6.68 -20.51 8.87
CA ARG A 107 -6.93 -20.01 10.23
C ARG A 107 -7.75 -18.74 10.30
N ILE A 108 -7.91 -17.95 9.24
CA ILE A 108 -8.53 -16.63 9.30
C ILE A 108 -9.92 -16.64 9.96
N ASN A 109 -10.71 -17.67 9.72
CA ASN A 109 -12.05 -17.83 10.29
C ASN A 109 -12.08 -18.52 11.66
N SER A 110 -10.93 -18.90 12.23
CA SER A 110 -10.85 -19.53 13.54
C SER A 110 -11.26 -18.57 14.67
N LYS A 111 -12.25 -18.95 15.45
CA LYS A 111 -12.68 -18.18 16.64
C LYS A 111 -11.58 -18.08 17.71
N LYS A 112 -10.61 -19.02 17.72
CA LYS A 112 -9.49 -19.02 18.68
C LYS A 112 -8.57 -17.80 18.52
N LEU A 113 -8.47 -17.23 17.31
CA LEU A 113 -7.63 -16.05 17.04
C LEU A 113 -8.20 -14.76 17.64
N LYS A 114 -9.51 -14.74 17.99
CA LYS A 114 -10.18 -13.56 18.56
C LYS A 114 -9.91 -12.26 17.76
N ILE A 115 -9.89 -12.36 16.42
CA ILE A 115 -9.71 -11.21 15.54
C ILE A 115 -10.93 -10.31 15.71
N ASP A 116 -10.71 -9.02 15.88
CA ASP A 116 -11.74 -7.99 15.98
C ASP A 116 -11.38 -6.77 15.13
N GLU A 117 -12.15 -5.71 15.20
CA GLU A 117 -11.94 -4.47 14.45
C GLU A 117 -10.65 -3.72 14.84
N ASN A 118 -10.08 -4.02 16.01
CA ASN A 118 -8.83 -3.44 16.48
C ASN A 118 -7.63 -4.38 16.25
N SER A 119 -7.74 -5.32 15.33
CA SER A 119 -6.66 -6.25 14.99
C SER A 119 -5.89 -5.77 13.77
N ILE A 120 -4.58 -6.06 13.73
CA ILE A 120 -3.75 -6.02 12.53
C ILE A 120 -3.40 -7.43 12.11
N LEU A 121 -3.57 -7.73 10.83
CA LEU A 121 -3.21 -9.02 10.27
C LEU A 121 -1.77 -8.96 9.76
N ILE A 122 -0.94 -9.86 10.23
CA ILE A 122 0.47 -9.93 9.84
C ILE A 122 0.72 -11.25 9.14
N ILE A 123 1.36 -11.19 7.97
CA ILE A 123 1.78 -12.38 7.24
C ILE A 123 3.29 -12.33 7.03
N ARG A 124 3.98 -13.42 7.31
CA ARG A 124 5.42 -13.54 7.15
C ARG A 124 5.81 -14.72 6.28
N GLY A 125 7.06 -14.74 5.80
CA GLY A 125 7.54 -15.77 4.87
C GLY A 125 7.00 -15.63 3.46
N CYS A 126 6.58 -14.42 3.06
CA CYS A 126 6.00 -14.13 1.75
C CYS A 126 6.90 -13.28 0.86
N GLY A 127 8.10 -12.93 1.33
CA GLY A 127 9.12 -12.23 0.54
C GLY A 127 9.73 -13.11 -0.56
N PRO A 128 10.61 -12.54 -1.39
CA PRO A 128 11.19 -13.25 -2.54
C PRO A 128 11.90 -14.56 -2.22
N VAL A 129 12.50 -14.69 -1.03
CA VAL A 129 13.18 -15.90 -0.58
C VAL A 129 12.20 -16.89 0.05
N GLY A 130 11.33 -16.41 0.95
CA GLY A 130 10.36 -17.26 1.67
C GLY A 130 9.24 -17.79 0.77
N TYR A 131 8.83 -17.02 -0.23
CA TYR A 131 7.81 -17.39 -1.21
C TYR A 131 8.31 -17.06 -2.62
N PRO A 132 9.04 -17.99 -3.28
CA PRO A 132 9.62 -17.76 -4.60
C PRO A 132 8.59 -17.26 -5.62
N GLY A 133 8.92 -16.14 -6.32
CA GLY A 133 7.98 -15.46 -7.19
C GLY A 133 7.23 -14.31 -6.51
N SER A 134 7.30 -14.20 -5.19
CA SER A 134 6.75 -13.11 -4.39
C SER A 134 5.31 -12.74 -4.79
N ALA A 135 4.38 -13.67 -4.59
CA ALA A 135 2.96 -13.47 -4.90
C ALA A 135 2.35 -12.33 -4.07
N GLU A 136 1.24 -11.77 -4.55
CA GLU A 136 0.51 -10.68 -3.89
C GLU A 136 -0.37 -11.21 -2.77
N VAL A 137 0.24 -11.58 -1.65
CA VAL A 137 -0.43 -12.32 -0.56
C VAL A 137 -0.62 -11.49 0.72
N VAL A 138 -0.08 -10.27 0.79
CA VAL A 138 -0.25 -9.40 1.97
C VAL A 138 -1.67 -8.82 2.05
N ASN A 139 -2.44 -8.88 0.98
CA ASN A 139 -3.82 -8.41 0.93
C ASN A 139 -4.77 -9.41 1.62
N MET A 140 -4.73 -9.44 2.93
CA MET A 140 -5.56 -10.31 3.75
C MET A 140 -6.91 -9.65 4.04
N GLN A 141 -7.99 -10.39 3.80
CA GLN A 141 -9.34 -9.96 4.17
C GLN A 141 -9.65 -10.28 5.63
N PRO A 142 -10.53 -9.50 6.26
CA PRO A 142 -11.08 -9.83 7.58
C PRO A 142 -11.80 -11.19 7.57
N PRO A 143 -11.95 -11.85 8.74
CA PRO A 143 -12.76 -13.07 8.84
C PRO A 143 -14.23 -12.79 8.50
N ASP A 144 -14.93 -13.79 7.97
CA ASP A 144 -16.32 -13.70 7.50
C ASP A 144 -17.27 -13.05 8.49
N ARG A 145 -17.05 -13.28 9.79
CA ARG A 145 -17.90 -12.67 10.84
C ARG A 145 -17.78 -11.15 10.93
N LEU A 146 -16.62 -10.58 10.55
CA LEU A 146 -16.42 -9.15 10.49
C LEU A 146 -16.95 -8.58 9.17
N LEU A 147 -16.73 -9.29 8.05
CA LEU A 147 -17.31 -8.93 6.75
C LEU A 147 -18.85 -8.82 6.84
N LYS A 148 -19.50 -9.78 7.50
CA LYS A 148 -20.96 -9.76 7.76
C LYS A 148 -21.43 -8.57 8.61
N LYS A 149 -20.53 -7.94 9.35
CA LYS A 149 -20.78 -6.72 10.14
C LYS A 149 -20.44 -5.44 9.38
N GLY A 150 -20.04 -5.53 8.10
CA GLY A 150 -19.62 -4.40 7.29
C GLY A 150 -18.17 -3.94 7.51
N ILE A 151 -17.37 -4.70 8.25
CA ILE A 151 -15.94 -4.42 8.43
C ILE A 151 -15.19 -5.11 7.28
N ASN A 152 -15.00 -4.38 6.20
CA ASN A 152 -14.49 -4.93 4.93
C ASN A 152 -12.96 -4.96 4.85
N ALA A 153 -12.28 -4.23 5.72
CA ALA A 153 -10.81 -4.15 5.72
C ALA A 153 -10.26 -4.06 7.15
N LEU A 154 -9.12 -4.68 7.38
CA LEU A 154 -8.27 -4.51 8.57
C LEU A 154 -6.87 -4.10 8.12
N PRO A 155 -6.10 -3.37 8.95
CA PRO A 155 -4.70 -3.12 8.64
C PRO A 155 -3.93 -4.42 8.44
N THR A 156 -3.01 -4.41 7.48
CA THR A 156 -2.18 -5.56 7.17
C THR A 156 -0.70 -5.19 7.16
N LEU A 157 0.16 -6.16 7.47
CA LEU A 157 1.60 -6.02 7.40
C LEU A 157 2.19 -7.33 6.88
N GLY A 158 3.20 -7.24 6.03
CA GLY A 158 3.91 -8.43 5.55
C GLY A 158 5.15 -8.13 4.74
N ASP A 159 6.01 -9.14 4.62
CA ASP A 159 7.25 -9.11 3.84
C ASP A 159 7.04 -9.36 2.34
N GLY A 160 5.82 -9.74 1.94
CA GLY A 160 5.42 -9.90 0.55
C GLY A 160 4.86 -8.63 -0.09
N ARG A 161 4.35 -8.80 -1.32
CA ARG A 161 3.68 -7.75 -2.11
C ARG A 161 2.18 -7.73 -1.83
N GLN A 162 1.55 -6.63 -2.25
CA GLN A 162 0.10 -6.47 -2.20
C GLN A 162 -0.41 -5.76 -3.46
N SER A 163 -1.54 -6.20 -3.97
CA SER A 163 -2.35 -5.45 -4.93
C SER A 163 -3.04 -4.26 -4.26
N GLY A 164 -3.18 -3.15 -4.98
CA GLY A 164 -3.56 -1.85 -4.42
C GLY A 164 -5.05 -1.65 -4.11
N THR A 165 -5.80 -2.68 -3.73
CA THR A 165 -7.25 -2.64 -3.54
C THR A 165 -7.71 -2.60 -2.09
N SER A 166 -6.82 -2.41 -1.14
CA SER A 166 -7.16 -2.31 0.29
C SER A 166 -7.64 -0.90 0.64
N GLU A 167 -8.68 -0.78 1.43
CA GLU A 167 -9.22 0.48 1.98
C GLU A 167 -8.62 0.83 3.35
N SER A 168 -7.70 0.03 3.85
CA SER A 168 -7.03 0.22 5.13
C SER A 168 -5.51 0.29 4.96
N PRO A 169 -4.77 0.77 5.97
CA PRO A 169 -3.31 0.79 5.93
C PRO A 169 -2.74 -0.60 5.67
N SER A 170 -1.93 -0.72 4.63
CA SER A 170 -1.23 -1.95 4.30
C SER A 170 0.25 -1.68 4.18
N ILE A 171 1.01 -2.29 5.07
CA ILE A 171 2.46 -2.19 5.15
C ILE A 171 3.03 -3.42 4.45
N LEU A 172 3.76 -3.20 3.38
CA LEU A 172 4.24 -4.25 2.48
C LEU A 172 5.74 -4.18 2.25
N ASN A 173 6.30 -5.24 1.69
CA ASN A 173 7.73 -5.37 1.42
C ASN A 173 8.58 -5.08 2.68
N VAL A 174 8.15 -5.57 3.83
CA VAL A 174 8.91 -5.45 5.07
C VAL A 174 10.27 -6.10 4.89
N SER A 175 11.32 -5.37 5.21
CA SER A 175 12.71 -5.78 4.98
C SER A 175 13.57 -5.57 6.23
N PRO A 176 14.47 -6.52 6.54
CA PRO A 176 14.68 -7.81 5.88
C PRO A 176 13.42 -8.68 5.91
N GLU A 177 13.23 -9.55 4.92
CA GLU A 177 12.11 -10.50 4.96
C GLU A 177 12.31 -11.56 6.05
N SER A 178 11.21 -12.10 6.57
CA SER A 178 11.27 -13.03 7.71
C SER A 178 11.98 -14.36 7.41
N ALA A 179 12.01 -14.79 6.14
CA ALA A 179 12.70 -15.99 5.70
C ALA A 179 14.23 -15.94 5.88
N ILE A 180 14.80 -14.74 5.98
CA ILE A 180 16.23 -14.53 6.25
C ILE A 180 16.51 -13.93 7.63
N GLY A 181 15.54 -14.02 8.53
CA GLY A 181 15.69 -13.58 9.91
C GLY A 181 15.28 -12.13 10.18
N GLY A 182 14.46 -11.53 9.29
CA GLY A 182 13.88 -10.20 9.45
C GLY A 182 12.63 -10.20 10.33
#